data_4e4338125f135f6399c3d4b2b2eb1283
#
_entry.id   4e4338125f135f6399c3d4b2b2eb1283
#
_cell.length_a   1.000
_cell.length_b   1.000
_cell.length_c   1.000
_cell.angle_alpha   90.00
_cell.angle_beta   90.00
_cell.angle_gamma   90.00
#
_symmetry.space_group_name_H-M   'P 1'
#
loop_
_entity.id
_entity.type
_entity.pdbx_description
1 polymer ?
#
loop_
_entity_poly.entity_id
_entity_poly.type
_entity_poly.pdbx_seq_one_letter_code
_entity_poly.pdbx_strand_id
1 'polypeptide(L)'
;MEEKIVVNDGNIKEIVEDEIKRLGNKADLNHIDVSGVTNMLSLFEYSEFNGDISKWDVSNVKNMWGMFYKSQFNGDISNWDVSNVEYMSEMFSNSKFNQDISKWDVSNVVNMFGMFSNSKFNQDISNWDVSKVEDMSWMFYYSQFNQDISKWDVSNVRNMRGMFYESKFNQDISSWDVGNVGGMYEMFENSPFDKNINMWNYNFKLVEEKPLNFVLCTTGSYTLIEKYIKALENKKFDLAEKIKFKMKGIRF
;
A
#
# COMPACT_ATOMS: atom_id res chain seq x y z
N MET A 1 -34.35 -2.20 22.95
CA MET A 1 -33.01 -1.69 22.54
C MET A 1 -32.02 -2.67 23.15
N GLU A 2 -31.24 -3.36 22.33
CA GLU A 2 -30.13 -4.16 22.85
C GLU A 2 -29.16 -3.23 23.60
N GLU A 3 -28.70 -3.66 24.76
CA GLU A 3 -27.75 -2.91 25.56
C GLU A 3 -26.42 -2.88 24.81
N LYS A 4 -25.87 -1.67 24.50
CA LYS A 4 -24.60 -1.54 23.80
C LYS A 4 -23.45 -1.93 24.73
N ILE A 5 -22.52 -2.72 24.23
CA ILE A 5 -21.27 -3.04 24.91
C ILE A 5 -20.27 -1.94 24.59
N VAL A 6 -19.96 -1.07 25.54
CA VAL A 6 -18.99 0.03 25.36
C VAL A 6 -17.58 -0.50 25.59
N VAL A 7 -16.67 -0.27 24.61
CA VAL A 7 -15.29 -0.71 24.66
C VAL A 7 -14.30 0.45 24.56
N ASN A 8 -13.04 0.17 24.86
CA ASN A 8 -11.90 1.08 24.73
C ASN A 8 -10.67 0.31 24.26
N ASP A 9 -9.55 1.00 24.04
CA ASP A 9 -8.31 0.39 23.54
C ASP A 9 -7.79 -0.79 24.38
N GLY A 10 -8.13 -0.83 25.67
CA GLY A 10 -7.64 -1.86 26.60
C GLY A 10 -8.45 -3.16 26.57
N ASN A 11 -9.69 -3.15 26.08
CA ASN A 11 -10.57 -4.33 26.17
C ASN A 11 -11.25 -4.69 24.84
N ILE A 12 -11.15 -3.88 23.79
CA ILE A 12 -11.85 -4.12 22.51
C ILE A 12 -11.53 -5.50 21.93
N LYS A 13 -10.28 -5.93 21.96
CA LYS A 13 -9.86 -7.20 21.34
C LYS A 13 -10.50 -8.39 22.07
N GLU A 14 -10.45 -8.42 23.39
CA GLU A 14 -11.05 -9.48 24.20
C GLU A 14 -12.57 -9.55 23.98
N ILE A 15 -13.25 -8.42 24.04
CA ILE A 15 -14.71 -8.35 23.88
C ILE A 15 -15.14 -8.80 22.47
N VAL A 16 -14.44 -8.33 21.42
CA VAL A 16 -14.73 -8.72 20.02
C VAL A 16 -14.51 -10.23 19.84
N GLU A 17 -13.40 -10.78 20.33
CA GLU A 17 -13.11 -12.21 20.25
C GLU A 17 -14.17 -13.05 21.00
N ASP A 18 -14.63 -12.62 22.15
CA ASP A 18 -15.65 -13.32 22.93
C ASP A 18 -17.02 -13.25 22.25
N GLU A 19 -17.40 -12.10 21.69
CA GLU A 19 -18.63 -11.98 20.92
C GLU A 19 -18.60 -12.85 19.64
N ILE A 20 -17.47 -12.92 18.94
CA ILE A 20 -17.31 -13.82 17.80
C ILE A 20 -17.44 -15.29 18.24
N LYS A 21 -16.83 -15.69 19.36
CA LYS A 21 -16.99 -17.05 19.92
C LYS A 21 -18.43 -17.35 20.27
N ARG A 22 -19.14 -16.37 20.83
CA ARG A 22 -20.54 -16.49 21.27
C ARG A 22 -21.53 -16.54 20.10
N LEU A 23 -21.35 -15.69 19.08
CA LEU A 23 -22.32 -15.44 18.01
C LEU A 23 -21.92 -16.04 16.66
N GLY A 24 -20.65 -16.42 16.51
CA GLY A 24 -20.09 -16.98 15.28
C GLY A 24 -19.51 -15.94 14.32
N ASN A 25 -18.76 -16.45 13.34
CA ASN A 25 -17.97 -15.63 12.39
C ASN A 25 -18.81 -14.79 11.39
N LYS A 26 -20.14 -14.90 11.41
CA LYS A 26 -21.07 -14.15 10.57
C LYS A 26 -21.96 -13.20 11.37
N ALA A 27 -21.65 -13.01 12.64
CA ALA A 27 -22.45 -12.21 13.54
C ALA A 27 -22.51 -10.73 13.11
N ASP A 28 -23.63 -10.08 13.48
CA ASP A 28 -23.72 -8.63 13.56
C ASP A 28 -23.12 -8.17 14.90
N LEU A 29 -22.01 -7.43 14.83
CA LEU A 29 -21.32 -6.87 16.00
C LEU A 29 -21.55 -5.36 16.17
N ASN A 30 -22.56 -4.79 15.49
CA ASN A 30 -22.87 -3.36 15.58
C ASN A 30 -23.43 -2.92 16.94
N HIS A 31 -23.73 -3.88 17.84
CA HIS A 31 -24.06 -3.61 19.23
C HIS A 31 -22.83 -3.28 20.10
N ILE A 32 -21.61 -3.48 19.60
CA ILE A 32 -20.38 -3.04 20.26
C ILE A 32 -20.17 -1.56 19.91
N ASP A 33 -20.11 -0.70 20.93
CA ASP A 33 -19.83 0.72 20.80
C ASP A 33 -18.32 0.95 20.86
N VAL A 34 -17.72 1.21 19.69
CA VAL A 34 -16.28 1.43 19.53
C VAL A 34 -15.91 2.91 19.46
N SER A 35 -16.85 3.82 19.68
CA SER A 35 -16.65 5.27 19.52
C SER A 35 -15.55 5.86 20.42
N GLY A 36 -15.21 5.18 21.52
CA GLY A 36 -14.10 5.55 22.41
C GLY A 36 -12.74 4.95 22.04
N VAL A 37 -12.66 4.16 20.94
CA VAL A 37 -11.44 3.45 20.54
C VAL A 37 -10.57 4.34 19.63
N THR A 38 -9.27 4.38 19.93
CA THR A 38 -8.28 5.11 19.12
C THR A 38 -7.31 4.18 18.40
N ASN A 39 -7.22 2.92 18.83
CA ASN A 39 -6.27 1.95 18.31
C ASN A 39 -6.94 0.59 18.03
N MET A 40 -6.99 0.22 16.75
CA MET A 40 -7.52 -1.07 16.26
C MET A 40 -6.43 -1.97 15.68
N LEU A 41 -5.19 -1.82 16.19
CA LEU A 41 -4.04 -2.63 15.79
C LEU A 41 -4.38 -4.12 15.85
N SER A 42 -4.25 -4.83 14.71
CA SER A 42 -4.41 -6.29 14.60
C SER A 42 -5.72 -6.84 15.19
N LEU A 43 -6.81 -6.08 15.18
CA LEU A 43 -8.07 -6.46 15.85
C LEU A 43 -8.67 -7.76 15.28
N PHE A 44 -8.66 -7.93 13.96
CA PHE A 44 -9.14 -9.13 13.25
C PHE A 44 -8.00 -9.87 12.53
N GLU A 45 -6.77 -9.74 13.02
CA GLU A 45 -5.62 -10.44 12.45
C GLU A 45 -5.82 -11.96 12.54
N TYR A 46 -5.59 -12.68 11.40
CA TYR A 46 -5.84 -14.13 11.24
C TYR A 46 -7.28 -14.58 11.52
N SER A 47 -8.24 -13.65 11.58
CA SER A 47 -9.61 -13.96 11.96
C SER A 47 -10.43 -14.55 10.80
N GLU A 48 -11.25 -15.57 11.10
CA GLU A 48 -12.28 -16.09 10.21
C GLU A 48 -13.55 -15.23 10.21
N PHE A 49 -13.59 -14.15 11.00
CA PHE A 49 -14.75 -13.26 11.06
C PHE A 49 -15.02 -12.61 9.71
N ASN A 50 -16.27 -12.67 9.29
CA ASN A 50 -16.79 -12.03 8.10
C ASN A 50 -18.28 -11.70 8.30
N GLY A 51 -18.58 -11.07 9.44
CA GLY A 51 -19.88 -10.58 9.84
C GLY A 51 -20.06 -9.09 9.58
N ASP A 52 -20.96 -8.44 10.29
CA ASP A 52 -21.33 -7.05 10.10
C ASP A 52 -20.76 -6.14 11.19
N ILE A 53 -19.97 -5.18 10.78
CA ILE A 53 -19.41 -4.08 11.59
C ILE A 53 -19.59 -2.73 10.88
N SER A 54 -20.54 -2.66 9.94
CA SER A 54 -20.71 -1.50 9.06
C SER A 54 -21.13 -0.22 9.76
N LYS A 55 -21.67 -0.34 11.00
CA LYS A 55 -22.13 0.80 11.81
C LYS A 55 -21.17 1.19 12.93
N TRP A 56 -19.99 0.61 12.96
CA TRP A 56 -18.98 1.04 13.92
C TRP A 56 -18.59 2.49 13.69
N ASP A 57 -18.61 3.28 14.73
CA ASP A 57 -18.07 4.64 14.72
C ASP A 57 -16.56 4.57 14.97
N VAL A 58 -15.79 4.64 13.87
CA VAL A 58 -14.32 4.58 13.91
C VAL A 58 -13.67 5.96 13.79
N SER A 59 -14.47 7.03 13.91
CA SER A 59 -14.03 8.41 13.69
C SER A 59 -12.90 8.89 14.61
N ASN A 60 -12.72 8.23 15.77
CA ASN A 60 -11.62 8.53 16.70
C ASN A 60 -10.38 7.65 16.50
N VAL A 61 -10.44 6.67 15.58
CA VAL A 61 -9.33 5.72 15.38
C VAL A 61 -8.18 6.40 14.65
N LYS A 62 -6.97 6.24 15.19
CA LYS A 62 -5.71 6.73 14.61
C LYS A 62 -4.86 5.62 14.01
N ASN A 63 -4.99 4.41 14.53
CA ASN A 63 -4.15 3.28 14.14
C ASN A 63 -5.01 2.07 13.76
N MET A 64 -4.91 1.66 12.48
CA MET A 64 -5.53 0.46 11.93
C MET A 64 -4.49 -0.53 11.37
N TRP A 65 -3.23 -0.48 11.85
CA TRP A 65 -2.17 -1.37 11.39
C TRP A 65 -2.60 -2.84 11.52
N GLY A 66 -2.51 -3.59 10.42
CA GLY A 66 -2.80 -5.02 10.39
C GLY A 66 -4.21 -5.42 10.81
N MET A 67 -5.17 -4.48 10.89
CA MET A 67 -6.51 -4.74 11.44
C MET A 67 -7.17 -5.98 10.84
N PHE A 68 -7.03 -6.20 9.54
CA PHE A 68 -7.55 -7.35 8.81
C PHE A 68 -6.44 -8.20 8.16
N TYR A 69 -5.23 -8.18 8.73
CA TYR A 69 -4.10 -8.96 8.21
C TYR A 69 -4.44 -10.46 8.21
N LYS A 70 -4.29 -11.10 7.04
CA LYS A 70 -4.63 -12.54 6.83
C LYS A 70 -6.05 -12.93 7.26
N SER A 71 -7.01 -12.00 7.22
CA SER A 71 -8.39 -12.28 7.63
C SER A 71 -9.28 -12.70 6.46
N GLN A 72 -10.43 -13.31 6.78
CA GLN A 72 -11.48 -13.66 5.81
C GLN A 72 -12.49 -12.51 5.64
N PHE A 73 -12.31 -11.38 6.33
CA PHE A 73 -13.24 -10.26 6.30
C PHE A 73 -13.37 -9.68 4.89
N ASN A 74 -14.61 -9.54 4.44
CA ASN A 74 -15.00 -8.89 3.20
C ASN A 74 -16.36 -8.19 3.35
N GLY A 75 -16.67 -7.68 4.56
CA GLY A 75 -17.88 -6.94 4.86
C GLY A 75 -17.83 -5.49 4.35
N ASP A 76 -18.98 -4.86 4.28
CA ASP A 76 -19.10 -3.45 3.90
C ASP A 76 -18.62 -2.53 5.03
N ILE A 77 -17.61 -1.72 4.73
CA ILE A 77 -17.07 -0.67 5.60
C ILE A 77 -16.93 0.65 4.84
N SER A 78 -17.67 0.81 3.74
CA SER A 78 -17.60 1.98 2.86
C SER A 78 -17.99 3.29 3.54
N ASN A 79 -18.79 3.22 4.62
CA ASN A 79 -19.26 4.38 5.37
C ASN A 79 -18.42 4.71 6.62
N TRP A 80 -17.31 4.00 6.86
CA TRP A 80 -16.44 4.34 7.97
C TRP A 80 -15.80 5.71 7.78
N ASP A 81 -15.85 6.53 8.79
CA ASP A 81 -15.07 7.78 8.85
C ASP A 81 -13.64 7.46 9.32
N VAL A 82 -12.72 7.39 8.37
CA VAL A 82 -11.30 7.10 8.61
C VAL A 82 -10.43 8.37 8.57
N SER A 83 -11.06 9.55 8.59
CA SER A 83 -10.37 10.84 8.40
C SER A 83 -9.32 11.15 9.47
N ASN A 84 -9.36 10.51 10.64
CA ASN A 84 -8.37 10.67 11.68
C ASN A 84 -7.28 9.57 11.70
N VAL A 85 -7.35 8.61 10.75
CA VAL A 85 -6.38 7.50 10.72
C VAL A 85 -5.03 7.99 10.16
N GLU A 86 -3.96 7.69 10.90
CA GLU A 86 -2.58 8.01 10.54
C GLU A 86 -1.82 6.78 10.02
N TYR A 87 -2.17 5.57 10.49
CA TYR A 87 -1.44 4.33 10.19
C TYR A 87 -2.37 3.25 9.66
N MET A 88 -2.17 2.86 8.39
CA MET A 88 -2.91 1.78 7.70
C MET A 88 -2.00 0.66 7.19
N SER A 89 -0.77 0.56 7.76
CA SER A 89 0.18 -0.47 7.34
C SER A 89 -0.42 -1.87 7.45
N GLU A 90 -0.25 -2.69 6.40
CA GLU A 90 -0.70 -4.08 6.32
C GLU A 90 -2.20 -4.32 6.61
N MET A 91 -3.05 -3.27 6.61
CA MET A 91 -4.45 -3.36 7.04
C MET A 91 -5.21 -4.49 6.34
N PHE A 92 -5.01 -4.67 5.04
CA PHE A 92 -5.64 -5.73 4.24
C PHE A 92 -4.62 -6.68 3.60
N SER A 93 -3.41 -6.74 4.13
CA SER A 93 -2.38 -7.65 3.62
C SER A 93 -2.80 -9.11 3.79
N ASN A 94 -2.63 -9.90 2.71
CA ASN A 94 -3.03 -11.32 2.68
C ASN A 94 -4.53 -11.59 2.97
N SER A 95 -5.40 -10.57 2.88
CA SER A 95 -6.83 -10.69 3.21
C SER A 95 -7.71 -11.00 2.00
N LYS A 96 -9.00 -11.27 2.26
CA LYS A 96 -10.02 -11.46 1.23
C LYS A 96 -10.72 -10.16 0.83
N PHE A 97 -10.41 -9.06 1.49
CA PHE A 97 -11.10 -7.78 1.33
C PHE A 97 -11.02 -7.26 -0.11
N ASN A 98 -12.17 -6.94 -0.67
CA ASN A 98 -12.30 -6.32 -2.01
C ASN A 98 -13.61 -5.50 -2.12
N GLN A 99 -14.02 -4.81 -1.05
CA GLN A 99 -15.19 -3.91 -1.08
C GLN A 99 -14.79 -2.50 -1.45
N ASP A 100 -15.78 -1.70 -1.87
CA ASP A 100 -15.61 -0.30 -2.23
C ASP A 100 -15.24 0.55 -1.01
N ILE A 101 -14.10 1.20 -1.08
CA ILE A 101 -13.58 2.17 -0.10
C ILE A 101 -13.16 3.47 -0.78
N SER A 102 -13.71 3.75 -1.96
CA SER A 102 -13.38 4.94 -2.77
C SER A 102 -13.69 6.26 -2.09
N LYS A 103 -14.60 6.24 -1.10
CA LYS A 103 -15.03 7.43 -0.35
C LYS A 103 -14.23 7.70 0.92
N TRP A 104 -13.31 6.83 1.28
CA TRP A 104 -12.50 7.04 2.47
C TRP A 104 -11.66 8.31 2.34
N ASP A 105 -11.71 9.15 3.36
CA ASP A 105 -10.78 10.26 3.52
C ASP A 105 -9.49 9.76 4.18
N VAL A 106 -8.46 9.54 3.36
CA VAL A 106 -7.15 9.07 3.81
C VAL A 106 -6.11 10.19 3.92
N SER A 107 -6.56 11.44 3.88
CA SER A 107 -5.71 12.63 3.80
C SER A 107 -4.80 12.84 5.03
N ASN A 108 -5.02 12.11 6.12
CA ASN A 108 -4.16 12.11 7.29
C ASN A 108 -3.23 10.88 7.40
N VAL A 109 -3.35 9.93 6.48
CA VAL A 109 -2.51 8.72 6.52
C VAL A 109 -1.08 9.06 6.13
N VAL A 110 -0.12 8.64 6.98
CA VAL A 110 1.32 8.83 6.75
C VAL A 110 2.01 7.53 6.36
N ASN A 111 1.42 6.38 6.65
CA ASN A 111 2.03 5.08 6.37
C ASN A 111 1.02 4.08 5.82
N MET A 112 1.29 3.62 4.57
CA MET A 112 0.52 2.59 3.84
C MET A 112 1.38 1.37 3.51
N PHE A 113 2.48 1.12 4.26
CA PHE A 113 3.33 -0.05 4.08
C PHE A 113 2.49 -1.34 3.94
N GLY A 114 2.67 -2.07 2.84
CA GLY A 114 2.05 -3.38 2.62
C GLY A 114 0.52 -3.43 2.68
N MET A 115 -0.21 -2.31 2.62
CA MET A 115 -1.66 -2.24 2.91
C MET A 115 -2.49 -3.26 2.14
N PHE A 116 -2.18 -3.49 0.87
CA PHE A 116 -2.85 -4.46 -0.01
C PHE A 116 -1.90 -5.54 -0.52
N SER A 117 -0.83 -5.81 0.20
CA SER A 117 0.14 -6.86 -0.15
C SER A 117 -0.53 -8.22 -0.22
N ASN A 118 -0.24 -8.99 -1.28
CA ASN A 118 -0.78 -10.33 -1.51
C ASN A 118 -2.32 -10.39 -1.37
N SER A 119 -3.02 -9.37 -1.87
CA SER A 119 -4.48 -9.25 -1.79
C SER A 119 -5.14 -9.33 -3.16
N LYS A 120 -6.46 -9.54 -3.15
CA LYS A 120 -7.30 -9.49 -4.35
C LYS A 120 -7.93 -8.11 -4.56
N PHE A 121 -7.61 -7.13 -3.72
CA PHE A 121 -8.16 -5.79 -3.80
C PHE A 121 -7.89 -5.17 -5.17
N ASN A 122 -8.94 -4.71 -5.84
CA ASN A 122 -8.86 -4.06 -7.14
C ASN A 122 -10.01 -3.04 -7.34
N GLN A 123 -10.44 -2.35 -6.27
CA GLN A 123 -11.45 -1.30 -6.36
C GLN A 123 -10.81 0.05 -6.69
N ASP A 124 -11.62 0.98 -7.18
CA ASP A 124 -11.19 2.34 -7.52
C ASP A 124 -10.83 3.13 -6.26
N ILE A 125 -9.58 3.60 -6.20
CA ILE A 125 -9.05 4.47 -5.15
C ILE A 125 -8.35 5.71 -5.76
N SER A 126 -8.71 6.05 -7.00
CA SER A 126 -8.11 7.15 -7.76
C SER A 126 -8.28 8.53 -7.09
N ASN A 127 -9.31 8.68 -6.27
CA ASN A 127 -9.63 9.94 -5.58
C ASN A 127 -9.02 10.06 -4.18
N TRP A 128 -8.26 9.08 -3.72
CA TRP A 128 -7.59 9.18 -2.42
C TRP A 128 -6.57 10.33 -2.41
N ASP A 129 -6.63 11.17 -1.40
CA ASP A 129 -5.59 12.14 -1.10
C ASP A 129 -4.47 11.45 -0.32
N VAL A 130 -3.40 11.11 -1.01
CA VAL A 130 -2.22 10.43 -0.44
C VAL A 130 -1.06 11.40 -0.21
N SER A 131 -1.31 12.70 -0.28
CA SER A 131 -0.28 13.74 -0.25
C SER A 131 0.55 13.78 1.03
N LYS A 132 0.08 13.19 2.14
CA LYS A 132 0.85 13.06 3.39
C LYS A 132 1.58 11.73 3.56
N VAL A 133 1.37 10.78 2.65
CA VAL A 133 1.99 9.46 2.79
C VAL A 133 3.50 9.53 2.56
N GLU A 134 4.26 8.99 3.53
CA GLU A 134 5.73 8.90 3.45
C GLU A 134 6.22 7.50 3.05
N ASP A 135 5.48 6.43 3.38
CA ASP A 135 5.86 5.05 3.07
C ASP A 135 4.73 4.30 2.37
N MET A 136 4.99 3.91 1.10
CA MET A 136 4.15 3.06 0.26
C MET A 136 4.86 1.75 -0.12
N SER A 137 5.95 1.38 0.58
CA SER A 137 6.70 0.17 0.26
C SER A 137 5.82 -1.07 0.39
N TRP A 138 5.95 -1.99 -0.56
CA TRP A 138 5.20 -3.25 -0.63
C TRP A 138 3.67 -3.10 -0.69
N MET A 139 3.11 -1.90 -0.92
CA MET A 139 1.67 -1.63 -0.83
C MET A 139 0.84 -2.56 -1.70
N PHE A 140 1.28 -2.85 -2.91
CA PHE A 140 0.63 -3.74 -3.87
C PHE A 140 1.50 -4.95 -4.26
N TYR A 141 2.39 -5.40 -3.37
CA TYR A 141 3.23 -6.57 -3.53
C TYR A 141 2.38 -7.83 -3.77
N TYR A 142 2.65 -8.61 -4.85
CA TYR A 142 1.86 -9.80 -5.25
C TYR A 142 0.36 -9.55 -5.40
N SER A 143 -0.08 -8.31 -5.69
CA SER A 143 -1.50 -7.95 -5.71
C SER A 143 -2.13 -8.04 -7.10
N GLN A 144 -3.47 -8.08 -7.13
CA GLN A 144 -4.25 -8.01 -8.37
C GLN A 144 -4.59 -6.56 -8.78
N PHE A 145 -4.16 -5.57 -7.99
CA PHE A 145 -4.48 -4.16 -8.20
C PHE A 145 -3.99 -3.65 -9.56
N ASN A 146 -4.89 -3.04 -10.34
CA ASN A 146 -4.58 -2.44 -11.64
C ASN A 146 -5.53 -1.26 -11.97
N GLN A 147 -5.94 -0.47 -10.97
CA GLN A 147 -6.75 0.73 -11.19
C GLN A 147 -5.87 1.95 -11.42
N ASP A 148 -6.44 2.98 -12.06
CA ASP A 148 -5.76 4.24 -12.33
C ASP A 148 -5.49 5.02 -11.05
N ILE A 149 -4.22 5.30 -10.78
CA ILE A 149 -3.73 6.11 -9.67
C ILE A 149 -2.81 7.23 -10.16
N SER A 150 -2.94 7.62 -11.42
CA SER A 150 -2.11 8.65 -12.05
C SER A 150 -2.24 10.03 -11.38
N LYS A 151 -3.35 10.27 -10.69
CA LYS A 151 -3.63 11.55 -10.01
C LYS A 151 -3.09 11.65 -8.59
N TRP A 152 -2.54 10.57 -8.05
CA TRP A 152 -1.99 10.60 -6.71
C TRP A 152 -0.83 11.59 -6.59
N ASP A 153 -0.88 12.46 -5.61
CA ASP A 153 0.26 13.28 -5.22
C ASP A 153 1.20 12.46 -4.32
N VAL A 154 2.26 11.96 -4.92
CA VAL A 154 3.27 11.13 -4.22
C VAL A 154 4.53 11.93 -3.85
N SER A 155 4.48 13.26 -3.93
CA SER A 155 5.63 14.14 -3.75
C SER A 155 6.28 14.06 -2.36
N ASN A 156 5.53 13.61 -1.34
CA ASN A 156 6.05 13.39 0.01
C ASN A 156 6.52 11.95 0.28
N VAL A 157 6.30 11.02 -0.66
CA VAL A 157 6.71 9.63 -0.48
C VAL A 157 8.23 9.50 -0.51
N ARG A 158 8.78 8.81 0.49
CA ARG A 158 10.21 8.55 0.67
C ARG A 158 10.60 7.11 0.34
N ASN A 159 9.64 6.19 0.45
CA ASN A 159 9.89 4.76 0.24
C ASN A 159 8.78 4.12 -0.61
N MET A 160 9.17 3.60 -1.79
CA MET A 160 8.33 2.84 -2.72
C MET A 160 8.93 1.45 -3.03
N ARG A 161 9.81 0.93 -2.13
CA ARG A 161 10.43 -0.37 -2.34
C ARG A 161 9.37 -1.44 -2.58
N GLY A 162 9.53 -2.22 -3.68
CA GLY A 162 8.68 -3.36 -4.01
C GLY A 162 7.18 -3.02 -4.16
N MET A 163 6.80 -1.74 -4.33
CA MET A 163 5.39 -1.32 -4.32
C MET A 163 4.51 -2.14 -5.26
N PHE A 164 5.03 -2.48 -6.44
CA PHE A 164 4.32 -3.27 -7.45
C PHE A 164 5.07 -4.58 -7.81
N TYR A 165 5.90 -5.09 -6.91
CA TYR A 165 6.63 -6.34 -7.11
C TYR A 165 5.67 -7.52 -7.34
N GLU A 166 5.86 -8.27 -8.44
CA GLU A 166 4.98 -9.39 -8.86
C GLU A 166 3.47 -9.07 -8.90
N SER A 167 3.12 -7.78 -9.02
CA SER A 167 1.72 -7.33 -9.12
C SER A 167 1.17 -7.41 -10.54
N LYS A 168 -0.11 -7.09 -10.72
CA LYS A 168 -0.75 -6.94 -12.04
C LYS A 168 -0.77 -5.50 -12.55
N PHE A 169 -0.16 -4.59 -11.82
CA PHE A 169 -0.22 -3.16 -12.12
C PHE A 169 0.45 -2.81 -13.45
N ASN A 170 -0.29 -2.11 -14.33
CA ASN A 170 0.20 -1.59 -15.60
C ASN A 170 -0.52 -0.29 -16.03
N GLN A 171 -0.84 0.60 -15.07
CA GLN A 171 -1.41 1.91 -15.40
C GLN A 171 -0.32 2.97 -15.58
N ASP A 172 -0.65 4.06 -16.29
CA ASP A 172 0.30 5.15 -16.53
C ASP A 172 0.43 6.03 -15.29
N ILE A 173 1.64 6.07 -14.73
CA ILE A 173 2.02 6.89 -13.59
C ILE A 173 3.21 7.82 -13.93
N SER A 174 3.38 8.13 -15.22
CA SER A 174 4.47 9.00 -15.70
C SER A 174 4.41 10.42 -15.13
N SER A 175 3.24 10.85 -14.65
CA SER A 175 3.02 12.16 -14.00
C SER A 175 3.52 12.27 -12.57
N TRP A 176 3.88 11.16 -11.92
CA TRP A 176 4.27 11.18 -10.51
C TRP A 176 5.54 12.00 -10.26
N ASP A 177 5.50 12.86 -9.24
CA ASP A 177 6.69 13.51 -8.70
C ASP A 177 7.37 12.59 -7.68
N VAL A 178 8.47 11.97 -8.07
CA VAL A 178 9.23 11.02 -7.25
C VAL A 178 10.54 11.62 -6.72
N GLY A 179 10.67 12.96 -6.76
CA GLY A 179 11.89 13.67 -6.40
C GLY A 179 12.38 13.42 -4.97
N ASN A 180 11.50 13.07 -4.06
CA ASN A 180 11.81 12.78 -2.66
C ASN A 180 11.98 11.29 -2.35
N VAL A 181 11.73 10.39 -3.32
CA VAL A 181 11.81 8.95 -3.10
C VAL A 181 13.26 8.49 -3.00
N GLY A 182 13.64 7.97 -1.84
CA GLY A 182 14.96 7.40 -1.58
C GLY A 182 15.06 5.89 -1.79
N GLY A 183 13.92 5.17 -1.78
CA GLY A 183 13.85 3.72 -1.92
C GLY A 183 12.87 3.29 -3.00
N MET A 184 13.38 2.78 -4.15
CA MET A 184 12.57 2.21 -5.24
C MET A 184 13.03 0.80 -5.64
N TYR A 185 13.82 0.15 -4.80
CA TYR A 185 14.34 -1.17 -5.10
C TYR A 185 13.18 -2.16 -5.35
N GLU A 186 13.28 -2.97 -6.40
CA GLU A 186 12.29 -4.00 -6.76
C GLU A 186 10.86 -3.46 -7.07
N MET A 187 10.69 -2.14 -7.31
CA MET A 187 9.35 -1.53 -7.41
C MET A 187 8.45 -2.21 -8.45
N PHE A 188 8.99 -2.60 -9.60
CA PHE A 188 8.24 -3.25 -10.70
C PHE A 188 8.79 -4.63 -11.04
N GLU A 189 9.60 -5.24 -10.19
CA GLU A 189 10.21 -6.53 -10.49
C GLU A 189 9.12 -7.59 -10.69
N ASN A 190 9.24 -8.37 -11.80
CA ASN A 190 8.28 -9.39 -12.22
C ASN A 190 6.83 -8.88 -12.40
N SER A 191 6.62 -7.57 -12.57
CA SER A 191 5.32 -7.00 -12.93
C SER A 191 5.20 -6.78 -14.45
N PRO A 192 3.99 -6.67 -15.01
CA PRO A 192 3.79 -6.37 -16.44
C PRO A 192 4.02 -4.90 -16.79
N PHE A 193 4.51 -4.08 -15.85
CA PHE A 193 4.63 -2.63 -16.03
C PHE A 193 5.53 -2.28 -17.22
N ASP A 194 4.99 -1.60 -18.22
CA ASP A 194 5.65 -1.23 -19.47
C ASP A 194 5.56 0.26 -19.83
N LYS A 195 5.08 1.09 -18.89
CA LYS A 195 4.87 2.52 -19.14
C LYS A 195 6.17 3.31 -19.08
N ASN A 196 6.20 4.41 -19.84
CA ASN A 196 7.35 5.28 -19.91
C ASN A 196 7.42 6.23 -18.70
N ILE A 197 8.41 6.02 -17.84
CA ILE A 197 8.69 6.83 -16.65
C ILE A 197 9.95 7.71 -16.79
N ASN A 198 10.40 7.99 -18.02
CA ASN A 198 11.59 8.79 -18.27
C ASN A 198 11.46 10.25 -17.80
N MET A 199 10.23 10.71 -17.55
CA MET A 199 9.95 12.08 -17.05
C MET A 199 9.99 12.20 -15.53
N TRP A 200 10.14 11.10 -14.82
CA TRP A 200 10.25 11.15 -13.37
C TRP A 200 11.48 11.98 -12.94
N ASN A 201 11.26 12.91 -12.01
CA ASN A 201 12.29 13.84 -11.54
C ASN A 201 13.10 13.23 -10.37
N TYR A 202 13.84 12.18 -10.64
CA TYR A 202 14.68 11.55 -9.64
C TYR A 202 15.67 12.52 -8.99
N ASN A 203 15.72 12.50 -7.66
CA ASN A 203 16.83 13.09 -6.95
C ASN A 203 18.06 12.17 -7.02
N PHE A 204 18.91 12.38 -8.03
CA PHE A 204 20.12 11.59 -8.25
C PHE A 204 21.06 11.53 -7.03
N LYS A 205 21.01 12.50 -6.11
CA LYS A 205 21.82 12.46 -4.89
C LYS A 205 21.37 11.33 -3.94
N LEU A 206 20.07 11.01 -3.93
CA LEU A 206 19.53 9.89 -3.14
C LEU A 206 19.79 8.54 -3.84
N VAL A 207 19.99 8.55 -5.16
CA VAL A 207 20.19 7.36 -6.00
C VAL A 207 21.68 7.08 -6.27
N GLU A 208 22.55 8.08 -6.19
CA GLU A 208 24.01 7.92 -6.41
C GLU A 208 24.65 6.91 -5.46
N GLU A 209 24.13 6.75 -4.26
CA GLU A 209 24.58 5.72 -3.31
C GLU A 209 24.13 4.29 -3.71
N LYS A 210 23.13 4.17 -4.63
CA LYS A 210 22.60 2.87 -5.10
C LYS A 210 22.16 2.91 -6.56
N PRO A 211 23.08 3.10 -7.55
CA PRO A 211 22.72 3.21 -8.97
C PRO A 211 21.99 1.99 -9.53
N LEU A 212 22.08 0.85 -8.86
CA LEU A 212 21.40 -0.40 -9.21
C LEU A 212 19.87 -0.29 -9.11
N ASN A 213 19.38 0.41 -8.10
CA ASN A 213 17.93 0.51 -7.83
C ASN A 213 17.21 1.31 -8.92
N PHE A 214 17.82 2.38 -9.40
CA PHE A 214 17.29 3.20 -10.48
C PHE A 214 17.16 2.43 -11.80
N VAL A 215 18.19 1.66 -12.15
CA VAL A 215 18.23 0.91 -13.41
C VAL A 215 17.19 -0.20 -13.43
N LEU A 216 16.94 -0.87 -12.30
CA LEU A 216 15.92 -1.91 -12.14
C LEU A 216 14.50 -1.35 -12.32
N CYS A 217 14.23 -0.15 -11.82
CA CYS A 217 12.92 0.49 -11.99
C CYS A 217 12.63 0.97 -13.42
N THR A 218 13.69 1.33 -14.18
CA THR A 218 13.49 2.05 -15.46
C THR A 218 13.63 1.19 -16.70
N THR A 219 14.20 -0.01 -16.62
CA THR A 219 14.56 -0.75 -17.85
C THR A 219 13.89 -2.10 -18.00
N GLY A 220 13.35 -2.70 -16.94
CA GLY A 220 12.82 -4.06 -17.01
C GLY A 220 13.79 -5.12 -17.59
N SER A 221 15.01 -4.69 -17.98
CA SER A 221 15.98 -5.49 -18.69
C SER A 221 17.18 -5.83 -17.81
N TYR A 222 17.12 -6.96 -17.14
CA TYR A 222 18.22 -7.53 -16.36
C TYR A 222 19.56 -7.54 -17.12
N THR A 223 19.54 -7.82 -18.42
CA THR A 223 20.76 -7.95 -19.24
C THR A 223 21.52 -6.62 -19.41
N LEU A 224 20.81 -5.50 -19.53
CA LEU A 224 21.44 -4.17 -19.63
C LEU A 224 21.96 -3.71 -18.27
N ILE A 225 21.23 -4.05 -17.22
CA ILE A 225 21.57 -3.78 -15.83
C ILE A 225 22.85 -4.50 -15.42
N GLU A 226 22.93 -5.80 -15.68
CA GLU A 226 24.15 -6.59 -15.40
C GLU A 226 25.36 -6.03 -16.14
N LYS A 227 25.19 -5.60 -17.39
CA LYS A 227 26.26 -4.96 -18.18
C LYS A 227 26.70 -3.63 -17.57
N TYR A 228 25.74 -2.82 -17.09
CA TYR A 228 26.03 -1.54 -16.45
C TYR A 228 26.83 -1.74 -15.15
N ILE A 229 26.36 -2.64 -14.29
CA ILE A 229 27.05 -3.00 -13.03
C ILE A 229 28.45 -3.48 -13.30
N LYS A 230 28.59 -4.43 -14.22
CA LYS A 230 29.89 -5.01 -14.59
C LYS A 230 30.84 -3.96 -15.17
N ALA A 231 30.29 -2.94 -15.84
CA ALA A 231 31.08 -1.81 -16.33
C ALA A 231 31.56 -0.90 -15.20
N LEU A 232 30.72 -0.65 -14.18
CA LEU A 232 31.08 0.13 -12.99
C LEU A 232 32.10 -0.61 -12.12
N GLU A 233 31.88 -1.89 -11.84
CA GLU A 233 32.81 -2.73 -11.07
C GLU A 233 34.20 -2.80 -11.71
N ASN A 234 34.26 -2.82 -13.05
CA ASN A 234 35.50 -2.82 -13.80
C ASN A 234 36.09 -1.41 -14.04
N LYS A 235 35.53 -0.37 -13.39
CA LYS A 235 35.94 1.04 -13.58
C LYS A 235 35.92 1.51 -15.05
N LYS A 236 35.05 0.93 -15.88
CA LYS A 236 34.84 1.29 -17.29
C LYS A 236 33.74 2.35 -17.39
N PHE A 237 34.00 3.53 -16.87
CA PHE A 237 33.01 4.62 -16.78
C PHE A 237 32.46 5.06 -18.16
N ASP A 238 33.29 5.09 -19.20
CA ASP A 238 32.82 5.38 -20.56
C ASP A 238 31.83 4.35 -21.12
N LEU A 239 32.00 3.08 -20.75
CA LEU A 239 31.08 2.01 -21.11
C LEU A 239 29.79 2.10 -20.31
N ALA A 240 29.88 2.40 -19.03
CA ALA A 240 28.72 2.62 -18.18
C ALA A 240 27.88 3.79 -18.71
N GLU A 241 28.49 4.93 -19.06
CA GLU A 241 27.77 6.07 -19.66
C GLU A 241 27.12 5.71 -21.02
N LYS A 242 27.78 4.94 -21.87
CA LYS A 242 27.18 4.47 -23.12
C LYS A 242 26.00 3.53 -22.92
N ILE A 243 26.06 2.67 -21.89
CA ILE A 243 24.94 1.79 -21.54
C ILE A 243 23.80 2.63 -20.97
N LYS A 244 24.08 3.56 -20.06
CA LYS A 244 23.12 4.52 -19.51
C LYS A 244 22.43 5.34 -20.62
N PHE A 245 23.17 5.77 -21.65
CA PHE A 245 22.62 6.48 -22.80
C PHE A 245 21.71 5.56 -23.64
N LYS A 246 22.08 4.29 -23.84
CA LYS A 246 21.22 3.30 -24.49
C LYS A 246 19.93 3.04 -23.71
N MET A 247 20.02 3.00 -22.39
CA MET A 247 18.89 2.82 -21.51
C MET A 247 17.91 4.00 -21.60
N LYS A 248 18.42 5.25 -21.77
CA LYS A 248 17.60 6.45 -22.04
C LYS A 248 16.99 6.47 -23.45
N GLY A 249 17.55 5.76 -24.40
CA GLY A 249 17.11 5.71 -25.81
C GLY A 249 16.24 4.53 -26.18
N ILE A 250 15.94 3.62 -25.26
CA ILE A 250 14.98 2.55 -25.48
C ILE A 250 13.58 3.18 -25.46
N ARG A 251 13.08 3.48 -26.66
CA ARG A 251 11.65 3.70 -26.87
C ARG A 251 10.98 2.32 -26.78
N PHE A 252 10.24 2.10 -25.75
CA PHE A 252 9.29 1.00 -25.67
C PHE A 252 7.97 1.41 -26.30
#